data_f43f60dd6511b9ba123c9c44481aedde
#
_entry.id   f43f60dd6511b9ba123c9c44481aedde
#
_cell.length_a   1.000
_cell.length_b   1.000
_cell.length_c   1.000
_cell.angle_alpha   90.00
_cell.angle_beta   90.00
_cell.angle_gamma   90.00
#
_symmetry.space_group_name_H-M   'P 1'
#
loop_
_entity.id
_entity.type
_entity.pdbx_description
1 polymer ?
#
loop_
_entity_poly.entity_id
_entity_poly.type
_entity_poly.pdbx_seq_one_letter_code
_entity_poly.pdbx_strand_id
1 'polypeptide(L)'
;NTFSDHYLEVDYDLSEVMFVCTANSLNIPTPLLDRMEIIRIPGYIEDEKLNIASKYLLPKQMERNGLKEKEINLNKEVILSLIRYYTREAGVRGLERQIAKILRKVVKDRLITKKGISKPTNITNKNLEKFSGVKKFKYGIAEKDDAIGQVTGLAWTEVGGELLTIEASHVDGKGRIIKTGSLGDVMQESIQAALTVVRSRASSLGIKPD
;
A
#
# COMPACT_ATOMS: atom_id res chain seq x y z
N ASN A 1 21.77 -18.83 28.72
CA ASN A 1 20.52 -18.09 28.41
C ASN A 1 19.94 -17.46 29.69
N THR A 2 20.69 -16.58 30.32
CA THR A 2 20.26 -15.86 31.53
C THR A 2 19.81 -14.44 31.15
N PHE A 3 18.74 -13.99 31.77
CA PHE A 3 18.28 -12.59 31.77
C PHE A 3 18.65 -12.01 33.15
N SER A 4 19.33 -10.89 33.17
CA SER A 4 19.61 -10.17 34.41
C SER A 4 18.77 -8.90 34.43
N ASP A 5 17.93 -8.77 35.44
CA ASP A 5 17.16 -7.55 35.67
C ASP A 5 18.06 -6.50 36.33
N HIS A 6 18.21 -5.34 35.71
CA HIS A 6 19.10 -4.27 36.18
C HIS A 6 18.66 -3.60 37.49
N TYR A 7 17.42 -3.81 37.92
CA TYR A 7 16.91 -3.26 39.17
C TYR A 7 17.02 -4.22 40.32
N LEU A 8 16.77 -5.51 40.09
CA LEU A 8 16.82 -6.56 41.11
C LEU A 8 18.22 -7.21 41.20
N GLU A 9 19.06 -7.04 40.20
CA GLU A 9 20.41 -7.67 40.09
C GLU A 9 20.37 -9.19 40.28
N VAL A 10 19.27 -9.82 39.86
CA VAL A 10 19.09 -11.27 39.96
C VAL A 10 19.06 -11.87 38.57
N ASP A 11 19.83 -12.92 38.37
CA ASP A 11 19.85 -13.70 37.13
C ASP A 11 18.67 -14.67 37.08
N TYR A 12 17.93 -14.65 35.97
CA TYR A 12 16.86 -15.58 35.70
C TYR A 12 17.21 -16.48 34.51
N ASP A 13 17.06 -17.79 34.68
CA ASP A 13 17.32 -18.76 33.61
C ASP A 13 16.17 -18.81 32.63
N LEU A 14 16.44 -18.52 31.36
CA LEU A 14 15.49 -18.53 30.26
C LEU A 14 15.61 -19.78 29.38
N SER A 15 16.30 -20.83 29.83
CA SER A 15 16.55 -22.03 29.01
C SER A 15 15.28 -22.75 28.60
N GLU A 16 14.25 -22.72 29.44
CA GLU A 16 12.93 -23.36 29.21
C GLU A 16 11.91 -22.39 28.58
N VAL A 17 12.32 -21.19 28.18
CA VAL A 17 11.41 -20.18 27.65
C VAL A 17 11.44 -20.17 26.12
N MET A 18 10.30 -20.35 25.49
CA MET A 18 10.10 -20.15 24.06
C MET A 18 9.76 -18.70 23.76
N PHE A 19 10.55 -18.06 22.90
CA PHE A 19 10.31 -16.68 22.48
C PHE A 19 9.62 -16.64 21.11
N VAL A 20 8.50 -15.91 21.02
CA VAL A 20 7.83 -15.62 19.75
C VAL A 20 7.86 -14.11 19.56
N CYS A 21 8.56 -13.67 18.51
CA CYS A 21 8.74 -12.27 18.19
C CYS A 21 8.00 -11.91 16.90
N THR A 22 7.53 -10.66 16.78
CA THR A 22 6.96 -10.12 15.54
C THR A 22 7.79 -8.92 15.09
N ALA A 23 8.08 -8.85 13.81
CA ALA A 23 8.80 -7.73 13.21
C ALA A 23 8.15 -7.33 11.89
N ASN A 24 8.29 -6.07 11.52
CA ASN A 24 7.85 -5.53 10.23
C ASN A 24 9.00 -5.42 9.22
N SER A 25 10.20 -5.77 9.61
CA SER A 25 11.40 -5.75 8.75
C SER A 25 12.36 -6.85 9.20
N LEU A 26 13.21 -7.30 8.27
CA LEU A 26 14.30 -8.24 8.55
C LEU A 26 15.63 -7.54 8.83
N ASN A 27 15.60 -6.24 9.12
CA ASN A 27 16.80 -5.52 9.54
C ASN A 27 17.16 -5.87 10.99
N ILE A 28 17.53 -7.13 11.20
CA ILE A 28 17.89 -7.74 12.47
C ILE A 28 19.34 -8.20 12.36
N PRO A 29 20.17 -8.05 13.42
CA PRO A 29 21.56 -8.53 13.39
C PRO A 29 21.66 -10.01 13.00
N THR A 30 22.58 -10.31 12.08
CA THR A 30 22.78 -11.67 11.54
C THR A 30 22.93 -12.75 12.64
N PRO A 31 23.71 -12.54 13.73
CA PRO A 31 23.84 -13.56 14.77
C PRO A 31 22.52 -13.90 15.49
N LEU A 32 21.55 -12.99 15.43
CA LEU A 32 20.22 -13.24 15.99
C LEU A 32 19.33 -13.97 14.98
N LEU A 33 19.39 -13.57 13.70
CA LEU A 33 18.66 -14.24 12.61
C LEU A 33 19.05 -15.72 12.48
N ASP A 34 20.33 -16.05 12.64
CA ASP A 34 20.85 -17.42 12.54
C ASP A 34 20.30 -18.35 13.63
N ARG A 35 19.73 -17.80 14.69
CA ARG A 35 19.15 -18.54 15.83
C ARG A 35 17.61 -18.53 15.83
N MET A 36 17.00 -17.92 14.83
CA MET A 36 15.53 -17.77 14.73
C MET A 36 14.98 -18.59 13.57
N GLU A 37 13.83 -19.20 13.77
CA GLU A 37 12.99 -19.67 12.70
C GLU A 37 12.17 -18.48 12.18
N ILE A 38 12.36 -18.13 10.89
CA ILE A 38 11.71 -16.98 10.28
C ILE A 38 10.48 -17.43 9.51
N ILE A 39 9.31 -17.07 10.00
CA ILE A 39 8.02 -17.29 9.33
C ILE A 39 7.60 -15.98 8.66
N ARG A 40 7.68 -15.92 7.33
CA ARG A 40 7.24 -14.75 6.56
C ARG A 40 5.75 -14.81 6.29
N ILE A 41 5.02 -13.79 6.73
CA ILE A 41 3.61 -13.62 6.43
C ILE A 41 3.51 -12.52 5.37
N PRO A 42 3.13 -12.86 4.12
CA PRO A 42 2.99 -11.86 3.05
C PRO A 42 1.82 -10.93 3.33
N GLY A 43 1.81 -9.77 2.66
CA GLY A 43 0.64 -8.89 2.65
C GLY A 43 -0.54 -9.51 1.92
N TYR A 44 -1.74 -9.00 2.20
CA TYR A 44 -2.96 -9.46 1.55
C TYR A 44 -3.09 -8.88 0.14
N ILE A 45 -3.54 -9.72 -0.78
CA ILE A 45 -3.95 -9.29 -2.12
C ILE A 45 -5.34 -8.61 -2.08
N GLU A 46 -5.72 -7.96 -3.17
CA GLU A 46 -6.96 -7.16 -3.25
C GLU A 46 -8.21 -8.00 -2.89
N ASP A 47 -8.32 -9.21 -3.41
CA ASP A 47 -9.46 -10.10 -3.15
C ASP A 47 -9.51 -10.55 -1.70
N GLU A 48 -8.37 -10.83 -1.09
CA GLU A 48 -8.29 -11.16 0.34
C GLU A 48 -8.72 -9.96 1.19
N LYS A 49 -8.22 -8.76 0.88
CA LYS A 49 -8.63 -7.51 1.56
C LYS A 49 -10.13 -7.27 1.45
N LEU A 50 -10.70 -7.51 0.26
CA LEU A 50 -12.14 -7.39 0.04
C LEU A 50 -12.93 -8.39 0.91
N ASN A 51 -12.49 -9.64 0.95
CA ASN A 51 -13.12 -10.69 1.77
C ASN A 51 -13.01 -10.37 3.26
N ILE A 52 -11.83 -9.99 3.75
CA ILE A 52 -11.59 -9.60 5.13
C ILE A 52 -12.47 -8.40 5.50
N ALA A 53 -12.53 -7.38 4.64
CA ALA A 53 -13.32 -6.18 4.88
C ALA A 53 -14.83 -6.51 4.96
N SER A 54 -15.32 -7.30 4.02
CA SER A 54 -16.75 -7.62 3.93
C SER A 54 -17.22 -8.53 5.07
N LYS A 55 -16.44 -9.57 5.41
CA LYS A 55 -16.83 -10.60 6.36
C LYS A 55 -16.52 -10.26 7.81
N TYR A 56 -15.47 -9.47 8.05
CA TYR A 56 -14.97 -9.24 9.41
C TYR A 56 -14.91 -7.76 9.79
N LEU A 57 -14.29 -6.89 8.97
CA LEU A 57 -14.08 -5.52 9.39
C LEU A 57 -15.37 -4.71 9.40
N LEU A 58 -16.20 -4.84 8.37
CA LEU A 58 -17.45 -4.10 8.28
C LEU A 58 -18.41 -4.47 9.41
N PRO A 59 -18.76 -5.75 9.67
CA PRO A 59 -19.62 -6.14 10.80
C PRO A 59 -19.06 -5.67 12.14
N LYS A 60 -17.78 -5.91 12.40
CA LYS A 60 -17.10 -5.48 13.63
C LYS A 60 -17.18 -3.97 13.86
N GLN A 61 -16.95 -3.18 12.80
CA GLN A 61 -17.01 -1.73 12.90
C GLN A 61 -18.45 -1.20 13.00
N MET A 62 -19.43 -1.88 12.41
CA MET A 62 -20.84 -1.56 12.58
C MET A 62 -21.26 -1.74 14.04
N GLU A 63 -20.94 -2.87 14.64
CA GLU A 63 -21.21 -3.16 16.05
C GLU A 63 -20.57 -2.10 16.96
N ARG A 64 -19.27 -1.78 16.76
CA ARG A 64 -18.54 -0.77 17.53
C ARG A 64 -19.14 0.64 17.42
N ASN A 65 -19.79 0.97 16.33
CA ASN A 65 -20.43 2.26 16.11
C ASN A 65 -21.94 2.24 16.36
N GLY A 66 -22.49 1.14 16.88
CA GLY A 66 -23.91 1.00 17.20
C GLY A 66 -24.84 0.99 15.99
N LEU A 67 -24.36 0.60 14.82
CA LEU A 67 -25.12 0.50 13.58
C LEU A 67 -25.63 -0.93 13.35
N LYS A 68 -26.88 -1.07 12.95
CA LYS A 68 -27.47 -2.35 12.53
C LYS A 68 -27.29 -2.54 11.01
N GLU A 69 -27.27 -3.78 10.55
CA GLU A 69 -27.10 -4.12 9.12
C GLU A 69 -28.10 -3.41 8.20
N LYS A 70 -29.33 -3.21 8.65
CA LYS A 70 -30.38 -2.52 7.87
C LYS A 70 -30.19 -1.00 7.78
N GLU A 71 -29.22 -0.44 8.46
CA GLU A 71 -29.04 1.02 8.54
C GLU A 71 -28.03 1.59 7.55
N ILE A 72 -27.15 0.75 7.01
CA ILE A 72 -26.16 1.12 6.01
C ILE A 72 -26.05 0.04 4.95
N ASN A 73 -25.83 0.46 3.73
CA ASN A 73 -25.46 -0.41 2.62
C ASN A 73 -24.12 0.05 2.04
N LEU A 74 -23.10 -0.80 2.23
CA LEU A 74 -21.75 -0.60 1.72
C LEU A 74 -21.39 -1.83 0.88
N ASN A 75 -21.53 -1.72 -0.43
CA ASN A 75 -21.34 -2.84 -1.34
C ASN A 75 -19.83 -3.11 -1.60
N LYS A 76 -19.56 -4.27 -2.23
CA LYS A 76 -18.20 -4.71 -2.55
C LYS A 76 -17.44 -3.73 -3.44
N GLU A 77 -18.11 -3.07 -4.39
CA GLU A 77 -17.50 -2.09 -5.30
C GLU A 77 -16.97 -0.86 -4.56
N VAL A 78 -17.68 -0.43 -3.51
CA VAL A 78 -17.22 0.67 -2.66
C VAL A 78 -16.02 0.25 -1.82
N ILE A 79 -16.02 -0.98 -1.30
CA ILE A 79 -14.86 -1.52 -0.56
C ILE A 79 -13.63 -1.62 -1.49
N LEU A 80 -13.80 -2.09 -2.73
CA LEU A 80 -12.73 -2.09 -3.74
C LEU A 80 -12.21 -0.66 -4.01
N SER A 81 -13.11 0.30 -4.11
CA SER A 81 -12.72 1.71 -4.28
C SER A 81 -11.95 2.24 -3.07
N LEU A 82 -12.29 1.82 -1.84
CA LEU A 82 -11.50 2.16 -0.66
C LEU A 82 -10.10 1.55 -0.71
N ILE A 83 -9.98 0.29 -1.09
CA ILE A 83 -8.70 -0.40 -1.23
C ILE A 83 -7.82 0.32 -2.26
N ARG A 84 -8.35 0.63 -3.44
CA ARG A 84 -7.61 1.16 -4.59
C ARG A 84 -7.25 2.63 -4.48
N TYR A 85 -8.14 3.45 -3.92
CA TYR A 85 -7.99 4.91 -3.97
C TYR A 85 -7.75 5.57 -2.62
N TYR A 86 -7.95 4.89 -1.51
CA TYR A 86 -7.85 5.49 -0.18
C TYR A 86 -6.85 4.81 0.75
N THR A 87 -6.42 3.59 0.41
CA THR A 87 -5.42 2.85 1.20
C THR A 87 -4.28 2.35 0.33
N ARG A 88 -3.08 2.28 0.93
CA ARG A 88 -1.88 1.73 0.32
C ARG A 88 -1.08 1.07 1.43
N GLU A 89 -1.34 -0.21 1.65
CA GLU A 89 -0.79 -0.97 2.77
C GLU A 89 -0.76 -2.47 2.45
N ALA A 90 0.18 -3.20 3.00
CA ALA A 90 0.24 -4.65 2.90
C ALA A 90 -0.89 -5.33 3.70
N GLY A 91 -1.27 -4.76 4.84
CA GLY A 91 -2.35 -5.23 5.71
C GLY A 91 -3.71 -4.60 5.40
N VAL A 92 -4.55 -4.51 6.45
CA VAL A 92 -5.93 -3.99 6.38
C VAL A 92 -6.25 -2.94 7.45
N ARG A 93 -5.25 -2.44 8.20
CA ARG A 93 -5.48 -1.47 9.28
C ARG A 93 -5.96 -0.10 8.77
N GLY A 94 -5.42 0.36 7.64
CA GLY A 94 -5.87 1.58 6.98
C GLY A 94 -7.28 1.44 6.44
N LEU A 95 -7.60 0.29 5.85
CA LEU A 95 -8.92 -0.05 5.35
C LEU A 95 -9.95 -0.08 6.50
N GLU A 96 -9.63 -0.72 7.62
CA GLU A 96 -10.45 -0.70 8.83
C GLU A 96 -10.73 0.73 9.31
N ARG A 97 -9.70 1.59 9.34
CA ARG A 97 -9.85 3.01 9.70
C ARG A 97 -10.74 3.78 8.74
N GLN A 98 -10.66 3.51 7.42
CA GLN A 98 -11.53 4.15 6.43
C GLN A 98 -12.98 3.70 6.60
N ILE A 99 -13.24 2.41 6.80
CA ILE A 99 -14.57 1.87 7.10
C ILE A 99 -15.13 2.53 8.37
N ALA A 100 -14.37 2.54 9.45
CA ALA A 100 -14.78 3.18 10.70
C ALA A 100 -15.08 4.68 10.54
N LYS A 101 -14.30 5.39 9.70
CA LYS A 101 -14.55 6.81 9.39
C LYS A 101 -15.88 7.03 8.68
N ILE A 102 -16.20 6.17 7.71
CA ILE A 102 -17.47 6.23 6.99
C ILE A 102 -18.62 6.00 7.96
N LEU A 103 -18.54 4.93 8.76
CA LEU A 103 -19.59 4.56 9.71
C LEU A 103 -19.85 5.68 10.73
N ARG A 104 -18.80 6.27 11.30
CA ARG A 104 -18.95 7.42 12.22
C ARG A 104 -19.65 8.62 11.57
N LYS A 105 -19.35 8.91 10.29
CA LYS A 105 -20.04 10.00 9.58
C LYS A 105 -21.50 9.66 9.31
N VAL A 106 -21.80 8.40 8.99
CA VAL A 106 -23.18 7.93 8.84
C VAL A 106 -23.94 8.09 10.15
N VAL A 107 -23.38 7.66 11.28
CA VAL A 107 -23.99 7.83 12.62
C VAL A 107 -24.22 9.32 12.90
N LYS A 108 -23.22 10.16 12.68
CA LYS A 108 -23.34 11.61 12.85
C LYS A 108 -24.49 12.19 12.00
N ASP A 109 -24.53 11.87 10.71
CA ASP A 109 -25.56 12.40 9.80
C ASP A 109 -26.96 11.94 10.23
N ARG A 110 -27.10 10.70 10.72
CA ARG A 110 -28.38 10.16 11.22
C ARG A 110 -28.84 10.86 12.50
N LEU A 111 -27.93 11.13 13.43
CA LEU A 111 -28.25 11.81 14.69
C LEU A 111 -28.64 13.28 14.48
N ILE A 112 -27.92 14.00 13.59
CA ILE A 112 -28.18 15.42 13.33
C ILE A 112 -29.47 15.62 12.55
N THR A 113 -29.76 14.75 11.58
CA THR A 113 -30.88 14.98 10.65
C THR A 113 -32.25 14.73 11.30
N LYS A 114 -32.32 14.13 12.51
CA LYS A 114 -33.58 13.80 13.24
C LYS A 114 -34.70 13.20 12.39
N LYS A 115 -34.46 12.96 11.09
CA LYS A 115 -35.39 12.29 10.18
C LYS A 115 -35.36 10.82 10.55
N GLY A 116 -36.49 10.35 11.05
CA GLY A 116 -36.68 8.99 11.51
C GLY A 116 -35.99 7.96 10.63
N ILE A 117 -35.32 7.04 11.26
CA ILE A 117 -34.33 6.05 10.78
C ILE A 117 -35.02 4.99 9.87
N SER A 118 -35.80 5.41 8.87
CA SER A 118 -36.59 4.47 8.08
C SER A 118 -35.89 3.92 6.84
N LYS A 119 -34.80 4.54 6.38
CA LYS A 119 -34.09 4.09 5.17
C LYS A 119 -32.59 3.89 5.43
N PRO A 120 -31.99 2.80 4.87
CA PRO A 120 -30.55 2.60 4.94
C PRO A 120 -29.78 3.76 4.23
N THR A 121 -28.64 4.12 4.79
CA THR A 121 -27.72 5.04 4.13
C THR A 121 -26.94 4.26 3.06
N ASN A 122 -27.20 4.53 1.79
CA ASN A 122 -26.48 3.90 0.69
C ASN A 122 -25.17 4.64 0.42
N ILE A 123 -24.05 3.95 0.61
CA ILE A 123 -22.74 4.43 0.19
C ILE A 123 -22.45 3.88 -1.21
N THR A 124 -22.13 4.76 -2.12
CA THR A 124 -21.83 4.47 -3.52
C THR A 124 -20.53 5.17 -3.92
N ASN A 125 -19.92 4.76 -5.02
CA ASN A 125 -18.71 5.42 -5.52
C ASN A 125 -18.94 6.92 -5.81
N LYS A 126 -20.17 7.33 -6.16
CA LYS A 126 -20.51 8.73 -6.42
C LYS A 126 -20.49 9.61 -5.16
N ASN A 127 -20.86 9.06 -4.01
CA ASN A 127 -20.92 9.81 -2.75
C ASN A 127 -19.79 9.46 -1.77
N LEU A 128 -18.90 8.55 -2.15
CA LEU A 128 -17.81 8.08 -1.28
C LEU A 128 -16.89 9.22 -0.81
N GLU A 129 -16.63 10.20 -1.67
CA GLU A 129 -15.80 11.36 -1.34
C GLU A 129 -16.37 12.21 -0.19
N LYS A 130 -17.71 12.29 -0.07
CA LYS A 130 -18.35 12.96 1.07
C LYS A 130 -17.93 12.32 2.41
N PHE A 131 -17.76 11.00 2.43
CA PHE A 131 -17.43 10.23 3.63
C PHE A 131 -15.93 10.06 3.85
N SER A 132 -15.19 9.70 2.81
CA SER A 132 -13.75 9.39 2.90
C SER A 132 -12.84 10.59 2.59
N GLY A 133 -13.35 11.61 1.92
CA GLY A 133 -12.58 12.73 1.39
C GLY A 133 -12.11 12.44 -0.04
N VAL A 134 -11.23 13.30 -0.56
CA VAL A 134 -10.66 13.18 -1.91
C VAL A 134 -9.86 11.88 -2.03
N LYS A 135 -9.86 11.26 -3.20
CA LYS A 135 -9.03 10.10 -3.53
C LYS A 135 -7.55 10.42 -3.28
N LYS A 136 -6.86 9.54 -2.58
CA LYS A 136 -5.46 9.73 -2.19
C LYS A 136 -4.49 9.16 -3.20
N PHE A 137 -4.88 8.10 -3.90
CA PHE A 137 -4.05 7.34 -4.81
C PHE A 137 -4.71 7.23 -6.18
N LYS A 138 -3.88 7.20 -7.21
CA LYS A 138 -4.28 6.79 -8.57
C LYS A 138 -4.07 5.28 -8.67
N TYR A 139 -4.99 4.56 -9.28
CA TYR A 139 -4.91 3.11 -9.45
C TYR A 139 -5.12 2.74 -10.91
N GLY A 140 -4.16 1.97 -11.46
CA GLY A 140 -4.30 1.36 -12.78
C GLY A 140 -4.45 2.32 -13.96
N ILE A 141 -4.06 3.59 -13.81
CA ILE A 141 -4.11 4.56 -14.90
C ILE A 141 -2.74 4.53 -15.57
N ALA A 142 -2.62 3.71 -16.62
CA ALA A 142 -1.66 4.01 -17.66
C ALA A 142 -2.20 5.21 -18.43
N GLU A 143 -1.36 6.15 -18.80
CA GLU A 143 -1.76 7.24 -19.67
C GLU A 143 -2.29 6.66 -20.97
N LYS A 144 -3.41 7.19 -21.47
CA LYS A 144 -4.11 6.62 -22.63
C LYS A 144 -3.45 6.98 -23.94
N ASP A 145 -2.69 8.06 -23.95
CA ASP A 145 -2.06 8.59 -25.16
C ASP A 145 -0.57 8.26 -25.16
N ASP A 146 -0.08 7.77 -26.30
CA ASP A 146 1.34 7.53 -26.50
C ASP A 146 2.10 8.86 -26.52
N ALA A 147 3.08 8.99 -25.63
CA ALA A 147 3.94 10.16 -25.55
C ALA A 147 5.39 9.80 -25.87
N ILE A 148 6.04 10.61 -26.72
CA ILE A 148 7.46 10.41 -27.04
C ILE A 148 8.30 10.64 -25.78
N GLY A 149 9.20 9.70 -25.49
CA GLY A 149 10.06 9.75 -24.29
C GLY A 149 9.38 9.31 -23.00
N GLN A 150 8.19 8.69 -23.07
CA GLN A 150 7.48 8.19 -21.92
C GLN A 150 7.25 6.67 -22.03
N VAL A 151 7.56 5.95 -20.97
CA VAL A 151 7.34 4.49 -20.89
C VAL A 151 6.73 4.13 -19.55
N THR A 152 5.73 3.27 -19.58
CA THR A 152 5.16 2.70 -18.36
C THR A 152 5.99 1.51 -17.90
N GLY A 153 6.64 1.67 -16.76
CA GLY A 153 7.34 0.60 -16.06
C GLY A 153 6.44 -0.10 -15.05
N LEU A 154 6.76 -1.35 -14.76
CA LEU A 154 6.13 -2.13 -13.69
C LEU A 154 7.07 -2.19 -12.50
N ALA A 155 6.59 -1.81 -11.34
CA ALA A 155 7.31 -1.92 -10.08
C ALA A 155 6.58 -2.89 -9.14
N TRP A 156 7.34 -3.73 -8.46
CA TRP A 156 6.84 -4.49 -7.34
C TRP A 156 7.17 -3.75 -6.04
N THR A 157 6.18 -3.61 -5.18
CA THR A 157 6.32 -2.98 -3.86
C THR A 157 5.76 -3.91 -2.78
N GLU A 158 6.10 -3.67 -1.52
CA GLU A 158 5.55 -4.43 -0.39
C GLU A 158 4.01 -4.39 -0.31
N VAL A 159 3.40 -3.44 -0.99
CA VAL A 159 1.93 -3.26 -1.03
C VAL A 159 1.29 -3.77 -2.32
N GLY A 160 2.07 -4.38 -3.21
CA GLY A 160 1.64 -4.93 -4.50
C GLY A 160 2.34 -4.33 -5.71
N GLY A 161 1.88 -4.67 -6.90
CA GLY A 161 2.37 -4.11 -8.15
C GLY A 161 1.93 -2.67 -8.36
N GLU A 162 2.82 -1.84 -8.93
CA GLU A 162 2.56 -0.44 -9.23
C GLU A 162 3.05 -0.08 -10.63
N LEU A 163 2.32 0.81 -11.28
CA LEU A 163 2.75 1.41 -12.54
C LEU A 163 3.61 2.64 -12.24
N LEU A 164 4.79 2.69 -12.84
CA LEU A 164 5.68 3.84 -12.80
C LEU A 164 5.77 4.44 -14.19
N THR A 165 5.58 5.75 -14.30
CA THR A 165 5.89 6.47 -15.52
C THR A 165 7.36 6.86 -15.51
N ILE A 166 8.10 6.37 -16.51
CA ILE A 166 9.50 6.70 -16.76
C ILE A 166 9.50 7.71 -17.89
N GLU A 167 10.01 8.90 -17.62
CA GLU A 167 10.08 10.00 -18.60
C GLU A 167 11.52 10.26 -18.96
N ALA A 168 11.80 10.43 -20.25
CA ALA A 168 13.07 10.84 -20.79
C ALA A 168 12.85 12.05 -21.69
N SER A 169 13.61 13.12 -21.46
CA SER A 169 13.59 14.30 -22.29
C SER A 169 15.00 14.61 -22.83
N HIS A 170 15.05 15.09 -24.04
CA HIS A 170 16.27 15.54 -24.70
C HIS A 170 16.29 17.07 -24.73
N VAL A 171 17.43 17.65 -24.37
CA VAL A 171 17.69 19.07 -24.46
C VAL A 171 19.08 19.28 -25.06
N ASP A 172 19.26 20.35 -25.79
CA ASP A 172 20.57 20.71 -26.34
C ASP A 172 21.60 20.93 -25.23
N GLY A 173 22.80 20.38 -25.41
CA GLY A 173 23.84 20.49 -24.38
C GLY A 173 25.06 19.63 -24.66
N LYS A 174 25.89 19.42 -23.65
CA LYS A 174 27.17 18.70 -23.70
C LYS A 174 27.05 17.18 -23.50
N GLY A 175 25.91 16.56 -23.77
CA GLY A 175 25.73 15.11 -23.66
C GLY A 175 25.70 14.57 -22.20
N ARG A 176 25.35 15.41 -21.22
CA ARG A 176 25.21 14.97 -19.83
C ARG A 176 23.89 14.24 -19.60
N ILE A 177 23.96 13.11 -18.95
CA ILE A 177 22.76 12.39 -18.47
C ILE A 177 22.48 12.81 -17.04
N ILE A 178 21.34 13.45 -16.83
CA ILE A 178 20.84 13.85 -15.52
C ILE A 178 19.71 12.89 -15.14
N LYS A 179 19.80 12.30 -13.97
CA LYS A 179 18.81 11.35 -13.42
C LYS A 179 18.14 11.99 -12.21
N THR A 180 16.82 11.94 -12.16
CA THR A 180 16.00 12.44 -11.05
C THR A 180 15.01 11.39 -10.57
N GLY A 181 14.41 11.55 -9.39
CA GLY A 181 13.38 10.66 -8.86
C GLY A 181 13.80 9.83 -7.64
N SER A 182 14.83 10.26 -6.89
CA SER A 182 15.33 9.54 -5.69
C SER A 182 15.62 8.06 -5.97
N LEU A 183 16.30 7.79 -7.09
CA LEU A 183 16.59 6.45 -7.58
C LEU A 183 17.65 5.79 -6.69
N GLY A 184 17.34 4.59 -6.17
CA GLY A 184 18.34 3.74 -5.50
C GLY A 184 19.39 3.19 -6.47
N ASP A 185 20.44 2.59 -5.91
CA ASP A 185 21.62 2.13 -6.69
C ASP A 185 21.23 1.17 -7.82
N VAL A 186 20.37 0.20 -7.56
CA VAL A 186 19.89 -0.75 -8.58
C VAL A 186 19.23 -0.07 -9.78
N MET A 187 18.42 0.97 -9.54
CA MET A 187 17.78 1.72 -10.61
C MET A 187 18.80 2.56 -11.40
N GLN A 188 19.81 3.10 -10.73
CA GLN A 188 20.89 3.83 -11.39
C GLN A 188 21.72 2.92 -12.28
N GLU A 189 22.07 1.71 -11.82
CA GLU A 189 22.74 0.68 -12.62
C GLU A 189 21.89 0.26 -13.82
N SER A 190 20.58 0.06 -13.61
CA SER A 190 19.64 -0.30 -14.68
C SER A 190 19.61 0.76 -15.80
N ILE A 191 19.68 2.04 -15.46
CA ILE A 191 19.77 3.12 -16.45
C ILE A 191 21.09 3.05 -17.25
N GLN A 192 22.21 2.74 -16.60
CA GLN A 192 23.50 2.58 -17.29
C GLN A 192 23.49 1.37 -18.23
N ALA A 193 22.90 0.26 -17.78
CA ALA A 193 22.74 -0.92 -18.61
C ALA A 193 21.84 -0.63 -19.83
N ALA A 194 20.72 0.05 -19.63
CA ALA A 194 19.82 0.45 -20.72
C ALA A 194 20.52 1.34 -21.74
N LEU A 195 21.29 2.32 -21.28
CA LEU A 195 22.08 3.18 -22.17
C LEU A 195 23.11 2.39 -22.98
N THR A 196 23.79 1.43 -22.37
CA THR A 196 24.72 0.55 -23.05
C THR A 196 24.04 -0.29 -24.13
N VAL A 197 22.85 -0.82 -23.84
CA VAL A 197 22.04 -1.57 -24.82
C VAL A 197 21.62 -0.68 -25.98
N VAL A 198 21.17 0.54 -25.73
CA VAL A 198 20.80 1.50 -26.78
C VAL A 198 22.00 1.81 -27.66
N ARG A 199 23.17 2.11 -27.09
CA ARG A 199 24.42 2.37 -27.85
C ARG A 199 24.87 1.16 -28.66
N SER A 200 24.82 -0.03 -28.13
CA SER A 200 25.18 -1.27 -28.85
C SER A 200 24.29 -1.52 -30.06
N ARG A 201 23.05 -1.03 -30.02
CA ARG A 201 22.05 -1.18 -31.10
C ARG A 201 21.86 0.09 -31.92
N ALA A 202 22.74 1.10 -31.77
CA ALA A 202 22.60 2.41 -32.38
C ALA A 202 22.39 2.31 -33.89
N SER A 203 23.18 1.49 -34.62
CA SER A 203 23.05 1.28 -36.06
C SER A 203 21.66 0.76 -36.47
N SER A 204 21.08 -0.16 -35.71
CA SER A 204 19.74 -0.70 -36.00
C SER A 204 18.62 0.27 -35.64
N LEU A 205 18.89 1.20 -34.76
CA LEU A 205 17.95 2.24 -34.32
C LEU A 205 18.07 3.53 -35.15
N GLY A 206 19.04 3.62 -36.05
CA GLY A 206 19.28 4.82 -36.89
C GLY A 206 19.80 6.02 -36.11
N ILE A 207 20.43 5.79 -34.94
CA ILE A 207 21.01 6.83 -34.08
C ILE A 207 22.53 6.74 -34.08
N LYS A 208 23.20 7.85 -33.73
CA LYS A 208 24.65 7.88 -33.55
C LYS A 208 25.04 7.18 -32.24
N PRO A 209 26.15 6.41 -32.20
CA PRO A 209 26.54 5.63 -31.02
C PRO A 209 27.21 6.47 -29.91
N ASP A 210 27.57 7.72 -30.17
CA ASP A 210 28.29 8.67 -29.30
C ASP A 210 27.38 9.58 -28.46
#